data_5c4b6d26021ee9ae7112051ccf2850f1
#
_entry.id   5c4b6d26021ee9ae7112051ccf2850f1
#
_cell.length_a   1.000
_cell.length_b   1.000
_cell.length_c   1.000
_cell.angle_alpha   90.00
_cell.angle_beta   90.00
_cell.angle_gamma   90.00
#
_symmetry.space_group_name_H-M   'P 1'
#
loop_
_entity.id
_entity.type
_entity.pdbx_description
1 polymer ?
#
loop_
_entity_poly.entity_id
_entity_poly.type
_entity_poly.pdbx_seq_one_letter_code
_entity_poly.pdbx_strand_id
1 'polypeptide(L)'
;MEKVIRRALISVYHKDGLAEILALLHKEGVEFVSTGGTSAFIESLGYPCVAVEDLTKYPSMLGGRVKTLHPAIQGGILARRSHETDQREVAEYGLSLIDLVIVDLYPFEATVASGASEEDIIEKIDIGGISLIRGAAKNFEDVVIVPSQADYSTLHEILSARGARTTLQERRHFARRAFAVSSHYDSAIFRYFDGEEHSSLRLTADGAKHLRYGENPHQRGIFYGDLERYFEQLHGKELSYNNLQDIEAAVSLIQDFSEPTFAILKHNNACGCASRPTLLEAWQAALAGDPVSAFGGVLVANRPVDLETAEEINKLFFEVLIAPDFTAEALPILESKKNRILLRQREPIHATWSYRSMLGGVLAQETDRAVETTAEMKPVTKVAPTDKELVDLVFATKLVKHSKSNAIVLSKDGQLIASGVGQTSRVDALQQAIAKARHFGFDLHGAVLSSDAFFPFDDCVTLAAEAGITAIAQPGGSVRDADSIAAADRLGVAMVMTGVRHFKH
;
A
#
# COMPACT_ATOMS: atom_id res chain seq x y z
N MET A 1 11.47 37.33 4.39
CA MET A 1 10.70 38.59 4.30
C MET A 1 9.21 38.22 4.36
N GLU A 2 8.44 38.87 5.22
CA GLU A 2 6.99 38.66 5.30
C GLU A 2 6.29 39.39 4.16
N LYS A 3 5.17 38.81 3.71
CA LYS A 3 4.25 39.40 2.73
C LYS A 3 2.84 39.45 3.32
N VAL A 4 2.11 40.50 2.97
CA VAL A 4 0.72 40.73 3.39
C VAL A 4 -0.19 40.25 2.26
N ILE A 5 -1.19 39.45 2.60
CA ILE A 5 -2.27 39.04 1.70
C ILE A 5 -3.30 40.17 1.68
N ARG A 6 -3.54 40.79 0.53
CA ARG A 6 -4.54 41.83 0.32
C ARG A 6 -5.68 41.38 -0.57
N ARG A 7 -5.38 40.46 -1.51
CA ARG A 7 -6.36 39.89 -2.43
C ARG A 7 -6.17 38.41 -2.58
N ALA A 8 -7.25 37.65 -2.45
CA ALA A 8 -7.28 36.20 -2.58
C ALA A 8 -8.17 35.78 -3.76
N LEU A 9 -7.59 35.00 -4.69
CA LEU A 9 -8.34 34.30 -5.72
C LEU A 9 -8.69 32.91 -5.22
N ILE A 10 -9.98 32.59 -5.16
CA ILE A 10 -10.51 31.35 -4.60
C ILE A 10 -11.37 30.64 -5.64
N SER A 11 -10.96 29.43 -6.01
CA SER A 11 -11.68 28.60 -6.99
C SER A 11 -11.60 27.14 -6.56
N VAL A 12 -12.62 26.65 -5.86
CA VAL A 12 -12.62 25.31 -5.26
C VAL A 12 -13.86 24.52 -5.65
N TYR A 13 -13.67 23.20 -5.81
CA TYR A 13 -14.76 22.25 -6.04
C TYR A 13 -15.48 21.94 -4.72
N HIS A 14 -14.75 21.53 -3.67
CA HIS A 14 -15.27 21.27 -2.32
C HIS A 14 -15.20 22.54 -1.46
N LYS A 15 -16.20 22.76 -0.59
CA LYS A 15 -16.30 23.95 0.26
C LYS A 15 -16.08 23.66 1.73
N ASP A 16 -15.91 22.38 2.10
CA ASP A 16 -15.72 21.98 3.50
C ASP A 16 -14.46 22.62 4.08
N GLY A 17 -14.59 23.22 5.28
CA GLY A 17 -13.48 23.91 5.95
C GLY A 17 -13.11 25.29 5.37
N LEU A 18 -13.67 25.70 4.22
CA LEU A 18 -13.35 27.00 3.60
C LEU A 18 -13.91 28.18 4.40
N ALA A 19 -15.07 28.02 5.02
CA ALA A 19 -15.76 29.12 5.72
C ALA A 19 -14.90 29.73 6.84
N GLU A 20 -14.19 28.92 7.60
CA GLU A 20 -13.31 29.38 8.70
C GLU A 20 -12.14 30.21 8.16
N ILE A 21 -11.54 29.77 7.05
CA ILE A 21 -10.46 30.50 6.37
C ILE A 21 -10.95 31.83 5.86
N LEU A 22 -12.13 31.85 5.21
CA LEU A 22 -12.75 33.08 4.71
C LEU A 22 -13.02 34.08 5.85
N ALA A 23 -13.51 33.61 6.99
CA ALA A 23 -13.75 34.47 8.16
C ALA A 23 -12.46 35.15 8.66
N LEU A 24 -11.35 34.40 8.74
CA LEU A 24 -10.05 34.94 9.13
C LEU A 24 -9.52 35.96 8.11
N LEU A 25 -9.61 35.67 6.83
CA LEU A 25 -9.16 36.56 5.77
C LEU A 25 -10.02 37.83 5.70
N HIS A 26 -11.35 37.71 5.84
CA HIS A 26 -12.27 38.85 5.84
C HIS A 26 -11.99 39.79 7.03
N LYS A 27 -11.74 39.26 8.23
CA LYS A 27 -11.37 40.02 9.42
C LYS A 27 -10.12 40.89 9.18
N GLU A 28 -9.20 40.44 8.38
CA GLU A 28 -7.96 41.13 8.01
C GLU A 28 -8.15 42.08 6.79
N GLY A 29 -9.37 42.20 6.25
CA GLY A 29 -9.69 43.09 5.12
C GLY A 29 -9.23 42.59 3.76
N VAL A 30 -9.04 41.27 3.61
CA VAL A 30 -8.64 40.66 2.33
C VAL A 30 -9.80 40.70 1.33
N GLU A 31 -9.56 41.23 0.13
CA GLU A 31 -10.52 41.23 -0.98
C GLU A 31 -10.61 39.83 -1.61
N PHE A 32 -11.83 39.35 -1.81
CA PHE A 32 -12.07 38.06 -2.45
C PHE A 32 -12.36 38.20 -3.93
N VAL A 33 -11.74 37.36 -4.74
CA VAL A 33 -11.96 37.20 -6.17
C VAL A 33 -12.32 35.74 -6.43
N SER A 34 -13.40 35.48 -7.16
CA SER A 34 -13.84 34.11 -7.39
C SER A 34 -14.64 33.93 -8.67
N THR A 35 -15.01 32.69 -8.96
CA THR A 35 -15.84 32.30 -10.11
C THR A 35 -17.00 31.41 -9.67
N GLY A 36 -18.13 31.53 -10.36
CA GLY A 36 -19.25 30.57 -10.32
C GLY A 36 -19.71 30.18 -8.90
N GLY A 37 -19.75 28.87 -8.63
CA GLY A 37 -20.26 28.34 -7.36
C GLY A 37 -19.44 28.72 -6.12
N THR A 38 -18.15 29.03 -6.26
CA THR A 38 -17.34 29.49 -5.14
C THR A 38 -17.66 30.96 -4.79
N SER A 39 -17.91 31.81 -5.79
CA SER A 39 -18.38 33.19 -5.56
C SER A 39 -19.74 33.20 -4.81
N ALA A 40 -20.69 32.40 -5.28
CA ALA A 40 -21.99 32.28 -4.61
C ALA A 40 -21.86 31.77 -3.16
N PHE A 41 -20.93 30.86 -2.90
CA PHE A 41 -20.64 30.37 -1.53
C PHE A 41 -20.09 31.50 -0.64
N ILE A 42 -19.11 32.29 -1.13
CA ILE A 42 -18.53 33.44 -0.39
C ILE A 42 -19.61 34.46 -0.06
N GLU A 43 -20.43 34.81 -1.04
CA GLU A 43 -21.55 35.74 -0.88
C GLU A 43 -22.62 35.25 0.09
N SER A 44 -22.90 33.93 0.11
CA SER A 44 -23.83 33.31 1.05
C SER A 44 -23.42 33.43 2.52
N LEU A 45 -22.10 33.58 2.76
CA LEU A 45 -21.55 33.87 4.08
C LEU A 45 -21.57 35.35 4.45
N GLY A 46 -22.10 36.22 3.58
CA GLY A 46 -22.18 37.66 3.77
C GLY A 46 -20.92 38.43 3.42
N TYR A 47 -19.94 37.82 2.73
CA TYR A 47 -18.72 38.49 2.33
C TYR A 47 -18.79 38.99 0.89
N PRO A 48 -18.33 40.23 0.60
CA PRO A 48 -18.26 40.73 -0.78
C PRO A 48 -17.24 39.92 -1.59
N CYS A 49 -17.61 39.61 -2.84
CA CYS A 49 -16.77 38.87 -3.75
C CYS A 49 -16.74 39.52 -5.12
N VAL A 50 -15.58 39.79 -5.67
CA VAL A 50 -15.38 40.30 -7.04
C VAL A 50 -15.41 39.12 -8.00
N ALA A 51 -16.24 39.17 -9.02
CA ALA A 51 -16.25 38.17 -10.06
C ALA A 51 -14.97 38.26 -10.92
N VAL A 52 -14.41 37.10 -11.32
CA VAL A 52 -13.24 37.07 -12.22
C VAL A 52 -13.54 37.82 -13.52
N GLU A 53 -14.75 37.72 -14.01
CA GLU A 53 -15.24 38.43 -15.21
C GLU A 53 -15.12 39.95 -15.07
N ASP A 54 -15.23 40.50 -13.85
CA ASP A 54 -15.03 41.93 -13.61
C ASP A 54 -13.56 42.35 -13.71
N LEU A 55 -12.63 41.46 -13.38
CA LEU A 55 -11.17 41.71 -13.55
C LEU A 55 -10.72 41.50 -14.99
N THR A 56 -11.24 40.49 -15.65
CA THR A 56 -10.84 40.14 -17.01
C THR A 56 -11.52 41.01 -18.06
N LYS A 57 -12.68 41.58 -17.72
CA LYS A 57 -13.61 42.24 -18.66
C LYS A 57 -14.04 41.31 -19.80
N TYR A 58 -14.01 40.01 -19.53
CA TYR A 58 -14.36 38.99 -20.51
C TYR A 58 -15.35 37.98 -19.92
N PRO A 59 -16.37 37.55 -20.66
CA PRO A 59 -17.37 36.63 -20.17
C PRO A 59 -16.75 35.21 -20.05
N SER A 60 -17.29 34.39 -19.16
CA SER A 60 -17.02 32.96 -19.13
C SER A 60 -17.50 32.29 -20.44
N MET A 61 -16.60 31.58 -21.12
CA MET A 61 -16.89 30.99 -22.43
C MET A 61 -16.79 29.45 -22.41
N LEU A 62 -17.28 28.80 -23.47
CA LEU A 62 -17.14 27.36 -23.71
C LEU A 62 -17.66 26.54 -22.51
N GLY A 63 -18.85 26.89 -22.00
CA GLY A 63 -19.40 26.19 -20.84
C GLY A 63 -18.62 26.39 -19.52
N GLY A 64 -17.75 27.42 -19.48
CA GLY A 64 -16.92 27.70 -18.31
C GLY A 64 -15.52 27.11 -18.33
N ARG A 65 -15.12 26.45 -19.42
CA ARG A 65 -13.77 25.92 -19.60
C ARG A 65 -12.69 27.02 -19.69
N VAL A 66 -13.08 28.25 -20.07
CA VAL A 66 -12.20 29.42 -20.13
C VAL A 66 -12.76 30.54 -19.25
N LYS A 67 -12.20 30.71 -18.07
CA LYS A 67 -12.57 31.77 -17.09
C LYS A 67 -11.33 32.46 -16.55
N THR A 68 -10.44 31.69 -15.90
CA THR A 68 -9.23 32.15 -15.24
C THR A 68 -7.99 32.13 -16.15
N LEU A 69 -8.10 31.50 -17.33
CA LEU A 69 -7.03 31.49 -18.35
C LEU A 69 -7.01 32.81 -19.12
N HIS A 70 -6.70 33.89 -18.42
CA HIS A 70 -6.67 35.23 -18.96
C HIS A 70 -5.43 35.99 -18.49
N PRO A 71 -4.79 36.83 -19.33
CA PRO A 71 -3.61 37.60 -18.96
C PRO A 71 -3.79 38.44 -17.69
N ALA A 72 -4.96 39.03 -17.46
CA ALA A 72 -5.25 39.81 -16.26
C ALA A 72 -5.14 38.98 -14.97
N ILE A 73 -5.56 37.73 -14.98
CA ILE A 73 -5.47 36.84 -13.83
C ILE A 73 -4.04 36.28 -13.69
N GLN A 74 -3.50 35.71 -14.76
CA GLN A 74 -2.15 35.13 -14.75
C GLN A 74 -1.07 36.19 -14.50
N GLY A 75 -1.23 37.39 -15.06
CA GLY A 75 -0.34 38.53 -14.79
C GLY A 75 -0.42 39.00 -13.34
N GLY A 76 -1.63 39.04 -12.74
CA GLY A 76 -1.80 39.36 -11.33
C GLY A 76 -1.09 38.38 -10.38
N ILE A 77 -1.02 37.07 -10.77
CA ILE A 77 -0.34 36.02 -10.02
C ILE A 77 1.17 36.03 -10.29
N LEU A 78 1.60 36.14 -11.54
CA LEU A 78 2.99 35.91 -11.97
C LEU A 78 3.89 37.15 -11.84
N ALA A 79 3.32 38.36 -11.69
CA ALA A 79 4.09 39.60 -11.57
C ALA A 79 5.01 39.56 -10.34
N ARG A 80 6.33 39.75 -10.57
CA ARG A 80 7.34 39.82 -9.51
C ARG A 80 7.31 41.21 -8.88
N ARG A 81 6.94 41.29 -7.60
CA ARG A 81 6.71 42.57 -6.89
C ARG A 81 7.95 43.44 -6.76
N SER A 82 9.16 42.87 -6.85
CA SER A 82 10.46 43.54 -6.76
C SER A 82 11.06 43.89 -8.10
N HIS A 83 10.46 43.50 -9.25
CA HIS A 83 11.04 43.64 -10.57
C HIS A 83 10.46 44.88 -11.27
N GLU A 84 11.29 45.86 -11.61
CA GLU A 84 10.85 47.15 -12.15
C GLU A 84 10.06 47.05 -13.46
N THR A 85 10.43 46.13 -14.35
CA THR A 85 9.68 45.90 -15.59
C THR A 85 8.29 45.40 -15.32
N ASP A 86 8.16 44.39 -14.42
CA ASP A 86 6.86 43.83 -14.05
C ASP A 86 5.96 44.89 -13.38
N GLN A 87 6.54 45.77 -12.53
CA GLN A 87 5.80 46.88 -11.91
C GLN A 87 5.25 47.87 -12.93
N ARG A 88 6.06 48.19 -13.95
CA ARG A 88 5.63 49.07 -15.04
C ARG A 88 4.50 48.46 -15.85
N GLU A 89 4.64 47.17 -16.22
CA GLU A 89 3.60 46.46 -16.98
C GLU A 89 2.32 46.28 -16.17
N VAL A 90 2.42 45.99 -14.85
CA VAL A 90 1.26 45.97 -13.95
C VAL A 90 0.50 47.28 -13.97
N ALA A 91 1.23 48.41 -13.94
CA ALA A 91 0.61 49.72 -13.99
C ALA A 91 0.05 50.04 -15.38
N GLU A 92 0.79 49.73 -16.44
CA GLU A 92 0.40 49.99 -17.83
C GLU A 92 -0.87 49.23 -18.24
N TYR A 93 -0.96 47.94 -17.89
CA TYR A 93 -2.09 47.10 -18.23
C TYR A 93 -3.19 47.06 -17.14
N GLY A 94 -3.02 47.78 -16.04
CA GLY A 94 -3.99 47.84 -14.95
C GLY A 94 -4.22 46.51 -14.28
N LEU A 95 -3.17 45.68 -14.12
CA LEU A 95 -3.32 44.35 -13.57
C LEU A 95 -3.59 44.37 -12.07
N SER A 96 -4.56 43.65 -11.65
CA SER A 96 -4.90 43.45 -10.23
C SER A 96 -4.03 42.36 -9.63
N LEU A 97 -3.12 42.72 -8.71
CA LEU A 97 -2.23 41.80 -8.06
C LEU A 97 -3.00 40.82 -7.14
N ILE A 98 -2.64 39.55 -7.18
CA ILE A 98 -3.21 38.46 -6.38
C ILE A 98 -2.12 37.95 -5.45
N ASP A 99 -2.39 37.89 -4.14
CA ASP A 99 -1.41 37.54 -3.12
C ASP A 99 -1.61 36.13 -2.55
N LEU A 100 -2.87 35.61 -2.64
CA LEU A 100 -3.25 34.28 -2.23
C LEU A 100 -4.10 33.63 -3.33
N VAL A 101 -3.79 32.39 -3.62
CA VAL A 101 -4.59 31.52 -4.50
C VAL A 101 -5.00 30.29 -3.71
N ILE A 102 -6.31 30.01 -3.62
CA ILE A 102 -6.85 28.77 -3.04
C ILE A 102 -7.56 28.01 -4.16
N VAL A 103 -7.09 26.85 -4.48
CA VAL A 103 -7.63 26.01 -5.56
C VAL A 103 -7.77 24.57 -5.08
N ASP A 104 -8.90 23.97 -5.43
CA ASP A 104 -9.16 22.55 -5.28
C ASP A 104 -9.55 22.01 -6.66
N LEU A 105 -8.81 21.02 -7.14
CA LEU A 105 -9.01 20.44 -8.48
C LEU A 105 -10.28 19.59 -8.54
N TYR A 106 -10.79 19.40 -9.73
CA TYR A 106 -11.89 18.46 -9.96
C TYR A 106 -11.47 17.02 -9.57
N PRO A 107 -12.42 16.23 -9.01
CA PRO A 107 -12.12 14.88 -8.48
C PRO A 107 -11.99 13.84 -9.59
N PHE A 108 -10.96 13.96 -10.43
CA PHE A 108 -10.70 13.09 -11.58
C PHE A 108 -10.63 11.61 -11.20
N GLU A 109 -9.78 11.26 -10.23
CA GLU A 109 -9.58 9.87 -9.79
C GLU A 109 -10.85 9.26 -9.20
N ALA A 110 -11.61 10.03 -8.40
CA ALA A 110 -12.89 9.57 -7.86
C ALA A 110 -13.93 9.33 -8.97
N THR A 111 -13.92 10.17 -10.01
CA THR A 111 -14.81 10.01 -11.17
C THR A 111 -14.44 8.75 -11.97
N VAL A 112 -13.14 8.50 -12.20
CA VAL A 112 -12.67 7.25 -12.83
C VAL A 112 -13.07 6.03 -11.99
N ALA A 113 -12.85 6.08 -10.68
CA ALA A 113 -13.17 4.98 -9.76
C ALA A 113 -14.68 4.68 -9.66
N SER A 114 -15.54 5.67 -9.93
CA SER A 114 -17.01 5.48 -9.94
C SER A 114 -17.52 4.73 -11.17
N GLY A 115 -16.67 4.49 -12.19
CA GLY A 115 -17.08 3.89 -13.45
C GLY A 115 -17.95 4.82 -14.32
N ALA A 116 -17.77 6.13 -14.19
CA ALA A 116 -18.48 7.13 -15.00
C ALA A 116 -18.16 6.98 -16.50
N SER A 117 -18.97 7.65 -17.36
CA SER A 117 -18.70 7.65 -18.79
C SER A 117 -17.37 8.33 -19.13
N GLU A 118 -16.74 7.95 -20.25
CA GLU A 118 -15.50 8.58 -20.71
C GLU A 118 -15.67 10.10 -20.86
N GLU A 119 -16.83 10.55 -21.37
CA GLU A 119 -17.15 11.98 -21.52
C GLU A 119 -17.14 12.68 -20.16
N ASP A 120 -17.77 12.10 -19.14
CA ASP A 120 -17.80 12.67 -17.77
C ASP A 120 -16.41 12.70 -17.13
N ILE A 121 -15.59 11.66 -17.38
CA ILE A 121 -14.21 11.59 -16.89
C ILE A 121 -13.35 12.68 -17.54
N ILE A 122 -13.44 12.86 -18.85
CA ILE A 122 -12.69 13.89 -19.57
C ILE A 122 -13.09 15.30 -19.11
N GLU A 123 -14.37 15.54 -18.82
CA GLU A 123 -14.82 16.83 -18.28
C GLU A 123 -14.26 17.13 -16.86
N LYS A 124 -13.73 16.15 -16.16
CA LYS A 124 -13.04 16.34 -14.88
C LYS A 124 -11.55 16.62 -15.02
N ILE A 125 -11.01 16.71 -16.23
CA ILE A 125 -9.63 17.18 -16.43
C ILE A 125 -9.60 18.69 -16.25
N ASP A 126 -9.05 19.14 -15.12
CA ASP A 126 -8.99 20.56 -14.76
C ASP A 126 -7.85 21.26 -15.51
N ILE A 127 -8.20 22.27 -16.30
CA ILE A 127 -7.25 23.09 -17.04
C ILE A 127 -6.97 24.41 -16.32
N GLY A 128 -8.02 25.06 -15.81
CA GLY A 128 -7.91 26.37 -15.17
C GLY A 128 -7.25 26.30 -13.79
N GLY A 129 -7.70 25.38 -12.95
CA GLY A 129 -7.19 25.20 -11.60
C GLY A 129 -5.72 24.81 -11.59
N ILE A 130 -5.33 23.83 -12.43
CA ILE A 130 -3.92 23.42 -12.53
C ILE A 130 -3.00 24.55 -12.99
N SER A 131 -3.48 25.40 -13.91
CA SER A 131 -2.78 26.59 -14.36
C SER A 131 -2.54 27.60 -13.22
N LEU A 132 -3.57 27.86 -12.40
CA LEU A 132 -3.48 28.75 -11.23
C LEU A 132 -2.49 28.18 -10.20
N ILE A 133 -2.56 26.89 -9.90
CA ILE A 133 -1.66 26.20 -8.96
C ILE A 133 -0.20 26.39 -9.39
N ARG A 134 0.11 26.10 -10.64
CA ARG A 134 1.47 26.17 -11.16
C ARG A 134 1.98 27.60 -11.25
N GLY A 135 1.12 28.54 -11.68
CA GLY A 135 1.46 29.96 -11.77
C GLY A 135 1.81 30.56 -10.41
N ALA A 136 0.94 30.35 -9.41
CA ALA A 136 1.17 30.84 -8.06
C ALA A 136 2.39 30.17 -7.38
N ALA A 137 2.57 28.85 -7.56
CA ALA A 137 3.72 28.14 -7.05
C ALA A 137 5.04 28.63 -7.66
N LYS A 138 5.06 28.98 -8.95
CA LYS A 138 6.25 29.58 -9.61
C LYS A 138 6.63 30.92 -8.98
N ASN A 139 5.64 31.74 -8.59
CA ASN A 139 5.85 33.05 -7.98
C ASN A 139 5.74 33.03 -6.44
N PHE A 140 6.16 31.94 -5.79
CA PHE A 140 6.05 31.76 -4.34
C PHE A 140 6.78 32.83 -3.51
N GLU A 141 7.68 33.58 -4.09
CA GLU A 141 8.33 34.70 -3.41
C GLU A 141 7.31 35.79 -3.04
N ASP A 142 6.26 35.95 -3.84
CA ASP A 142 5.25 36.99 -3.70
C ASP A 142 3.84 36.47 -3.44
N VAL A 143 3.53 35.23 -3.81
CA VAL A 143 2.18 34.65 -3.77
C VAL A 143 2.12 33.40 -2.91
N VAL A 144 1.05 33.24 -2.13
CA VAL A 144 0.70 31.99 -1.43
C VAL A 144 -0.18 31.16 -2.34
N ILE A 145 0.07 29.88 -2.44
CA ILE A 145 -0.80 28.89 -3.09
C ILE A 145 -1.25 27.83 -2.12
N VAL A 146 -2.54 27.63 -1.96
CA VAL A 146 -3.14 26.52 -1.21
C VAL A 146 -3.80 25.58 -2.22
N PRO A 147 -3.14 24.48 -2.59
CA PRO A 147 -3.51 23.67 -3.74
C PRO A 147 -4.52 22.56 -3.44
N SER A 148 -4.91 22.40 -2.19
CA SER A 148 -5.74 21.30 -1.73
C SER A 148 -6.40 21.63 -0.40
N GLN A 149 -7.58 21.05 -0.15
CA GLN A 149 -8.27 21.10 1.14
C GLN A 149 -7.41 20.54 2.28
N ALA A 150 -6.56 19.56 2.01
CA ALA A 150 -5.64 18.99 3.00
C ALA A 150 -4.64 20.01 3.59
N ASP A 151 -4.43 21.14 2.91
CA ASP A 151 -3.53 22.21 3.35
C ASP A 151 -4.25 23.34 4.14
N TYR A 152 -5.58 23.22 4.33
CA TYR A 152 -6.39 24.25 5.02
C TYR A 152 -6.04 24.41 6.49
N SER A 153 -5.74 23.33 7.21
CA SER A 153 -5.31 23.39 8.61
C SER A 153 -4.03 24.20 8.78
N THR A 154 -3.05 23.99 7.91
CA THR A 154 -1.80 24.76 7.92
C THR A 154 -2.03 26.25 7.63
N LEU A 155 -2.88 26.57 6.64
CA LEU A 155 -3.24 27.95 6.36
C LEU A 155 -3.98 28.58 7.54
N HIS A 156 -4.93 27.87 8.13
CA HIS A 156 -5.71 28.33 9.29
C HIS A 156 -4.81 28.67 10.49
N GLU A 157 -3.83 27.79 10.80
CA GLU A 157 -2.85 28.04 11.87
C GLU A 157 -2.04 29.32 11.62
N ILE A 158 -1.57 29.52 10.38
CA ILE A 158 -0.81 30.72 10.00
C ILE A 158 -1.66 31.98 10.16
N LEU A 159 -2.91 31.99 9.62
CA LEU A 159 -3.80 33.13 9.69
C LEU A 159 -4.21 33.45 11.15
N SER A 160 -4.46 32.42 11.95
CA SER A 160 -4.80 32.59 13.37
C SER A 160 -3.66 33.18 14.19
N ALA A 161 -2.43 32.80 13.89
CA ALA A 161 -1.25 33.26 14.65
C ALA A 161 -0.78 34.67 14.24
N ARG A 162 -0.92 35.07 12.96
CA ARG A 162 -0.27 36.26 12.40
C ARG A 162 -1.15 37.11 11.49
N GLY A 163 -2.46 36.84 11.44
CA GLY A 163 -3.36 37.48 10.48
C GLY A 163 -2.99 37.17 9.05
N ALA A 164 -3.36 38.05 8.11
CA ALA A 164 -3.10 37.87 6.69
C ALA A 164 -1.61 38.09 6.29
N ARG A 165 -0.68 37.44 6.98
CA ARG A 165 0.76 37.56 6.74
C ARG A 165 1.41 36.20 6.59
N THR A 166 2.37 36.08 5.65
CA THR A 166 3.11 34.84 5.44
C THR A 166 4.61 35.10 5.29
N THR A 167 5.42 34.17 5.79
CA THR A 167 6.86 34.14 5.60
C THR A 167 7.23 33.50 4.28
N LEU A 168 8.46 33.72 3.81
CA LEU A 168 8.98 33.05 2.60
C LEU A 168 9.03 31.52 2.77
N GLN A 169 9.31 31.03 3.97
CA GLN A 169 9.37 29.59 4.24
C GLN A 169 8.00 28.93 4.12
N GLU A 170 6.94 29.56 4.60
CA GLU A 170 5.56 29.08 4.45
C GLU A 170 5.13 29.08 2.99
N ARG A 171 5.39 30.16 2.25
CA ARG A 171 5.09 30.20 0.83
C ARG A 171 5.84 29.13 0.03
N ARG A 172 7.11 28.86 0.38
CA ARG A 172 7.90 27.77 -0.21
C ARG A 172 7.32 26.39 0.16
N HIS A 173 6.80 26.24 1.38
CA HIS A 173 6.10 25.01 1.79
C HIS A 173 4.88 24.76 0.91
N PHE A 174 4.01 25.75 0.75
CA PHE A 174 2.84 25.63 -0.11
C PHE A 174 3.18 25.44 -1.59
N ALA A 175 4.23 26.08 -2.10
CA ALA A 175 4.71 25.85 -3.47
C ALA A 175 5.17 24.39 -3.68
N ARG A 176 5.84 23.79 -2.69
CA ARG A 176 6.16 22.36 -2.71
C ARG A 176 4.90 21.49 -2.76
N ARG A 177 3.91 21.80 -1.93
CA ARG A 177 2.61 21.11 -1.93
C ARG A 177 1.91 21.25 -3.29
N ALA A 178 1.92 22.43 -3.87
CA ALA A 178 1.34 22.69 -5.18
C ALA A 178 1.94 21.81 -6.29
N PHE A 179 3.26 21.65 -6.31
CA PHE A 179 3.90 20.76 -7.30
C PHE A 179 3.68 19.27 -6.97
N ALA A 180 3.51 18.88 -5.71
CA ALA A 180 3.10 17.52 -5.36
C ALA A 180 1.69 17.23 -5.91
N VAL A 181 0.72 18.10 -5.67
CA VAL A 181 -0.66 17.98 -6.20
C VAL A 181 -0.65 17.94 -7.74
N SER A 182 0.05 18.88 -8.39
CA SER A 182 0.11 18.95 -9.86
C SER A 182 0.71 17.68 -10.47
N SER A 183 1.83 17.19 -9.93
CA SER A 183 2.50 16.00 -10.47
C SER A 183 1.68 14.72 -10.25
N HIS A 184 0.99 14.61 -9.12
CA HIS A 184 0.08 13.49 -8.85
C HIS A 184 -1.09 13.49 -9.81
N TYR A 185 -1.72 14.65 -10.00
CA TYR A 185 -2.87 14.84 -10.88
C TYR A 185 -2.55 14.48 -12.33
N ASP A 186 -1.45 15.01 -12.87
CA ASP A 186 -0.99 14.68 -14.23
C ASP A 186 -0.63 13.19 -14.36
N SER A 187 -0.06 12.59 -13.31
CA SER A 187 0.25 11.15 -13.31
C SER A 187 -1.00 10.29 -13.30
N ALA A 188 -2.06 10.72 -12.62
CA ALA A 188 -3.36 10.01 -12.62
C ALA A 188 -4.03 10.09 -14.01
N ILE A 189 -4.03 11.27 -14.63
CA ILE A 189 -4.55 11.48 -15.99
C ILE A 189 -3.75 10.63 -16.99
N PHE A 190 -2.41 10.66 -16.90
CA PHE A 190 -1.54 9.84 -17.75
C PHE A 190 -1.90 8.36 -17.65
N ARG A 191 -2.04 7.82 -16.44
CA ARG A 191 -2.41 6.41 -16.22
C ARG A 191 -3.74 6.03 -16.85
N TYR A 192 -4.73 6.94 -16.82
CA TYR A 192 -6.01 6.72 -17.45
C TYR A 192 -5.89 6.58 -18.97
N PHE A 193 -5.12 7.44 -19.62
CA PHE A 193 -4.89 7.39 -21.08
C PHE A 193 -3.93 6.28 -21.51
N ASP A 194 -2.94 5.94 -20.68
CA ASP A 194 -1.97 4.86 -20.95
C ASP A 194 -2.63 3.47 -20.89
N GLY A 195 -3.67 3.31 -20.05
CA GLY A 195 -4.46 2.09 -19.96
C GLY A 195 -3.59 0.84 -19.76
N GLU A 196 -3.73 -0.12 -20.68
CA GLU A 196 -2.99 -1.38 -20.69
C GLU A 196 -1.66 -1.33 -21.47
N GLU A 197 -1.31 -0.20 -22.08
CA GLU A 197 -0.06 -0.08 -22.85
C GLU A 197 1.19 -0.11 -21.95
N HIS A 198 1.07 0.33 -20.69
CA HIS A 198 2.18 0.40 -19.72
C HIS A 198 3.43 1.07 -20.31
N SER A 199 3.24 2.10 -21.12
CA SER A 199 4.32 2.76 -21.88
C SER A 199 5.33 3.45 -20.98
N SER A 200 4.93 3.85 -19.77
CA SER A 200 5.78 4.57 -18.82
C SER A 200 5.27 4.46 -17.38
N LEU A 201 6.18 4.21 -16.45
CA LEU A 201 5.83 4.16 -15.03
C LEU A 201 5.78 5.57 -14.43
N ARG A 202 4.65 5.90 -13.81
CA ARG A 202 4.42 7.12 -13.02
C ARG A 202 3.87 6.73 -11.66
N LEU A 203 4.75 6.70 -10.64
CA LEU A 203 4.38 6.44 -9.25
C LEU A 203 4.44 7.72 -8.45
N THR A 204 3.37 8.04 -7.77
CA THR A 204 3.31 9.10 -6.79
C THR A 204 2.74 8.54 -5.49
N ALA A 205 3.40 8.83 -4.38
CA ALA A 205 2.93 8.44 -3.06
C ALA A 205 3.23 9.57 -2.06
N ASP A 206 2.21 9.97 -1.34
CA ASP A 206 2.31 10.92 -0.24
C ASP A 206 2.50 10.18 1.10
N GLY A 207 2.49 10.91 2.22
CA GLY A 207 2.56 10.32 3.55
C GLY A 207 3.94 9.74 3.91
N ALA A 208 5.02 10.48 3.60
CA ALA A 208 6.37 10.07 3.96
C ALA A 208 6.54 9.90 5.48
N LYS A 209 6.73 8.67 5.94
CA LYS A 209 7.07 8.34 7.32
C LYS A 209 8.55 7.98 7.40
N HIS A 210 9.34 8.82 8.08
CA HIS A 210 10.74 8.53 8.35
C HIS A 210 10.83 7.43 9.40
N LEU A 211 11.47 6.33 9.01
CA LEU A 211 11.73 5.21 9.89
C LEU A 211 13.05 5.43 10.65
N ARG A 212 13.22 4.75 11.76
CA ARG A 212 14.42 4.87 12.59
C ARG A 212 15.71 4.61 11.77
N TYR A 213 15.68 3.63 10.87
CA TYR A 213 16.69 3.28 9.87
C TYR A 213 16.04 2.39 8.81
N GLY A 214 16.76 2.05 7.75
CA GLY A 214 16.33 1.10 6.73
C GLY A 214 16.45 -0.35 7.21
N GLU A 215 16.83 -1.25 6.32
CA GLU A 215 17.06 -2.66 6.68
C GLU A 215 18.19 -2.79 7.71
N ASN A 216 19.22 -1.94 7.59
CA ASN A 216 20.36 -1.89 8.50
C ASN A 216 20.51 -0.50 9.14
N PRO A 217 21.13 -0.41 10.35
CA PRO A 217 21.22 0.85 11.11
C PRO A 217 21.93 2.01 10.38
N HIS A 218 22.80 1.73 9.44
CA HIS A 218 23.52 2.75 8.66
C HIS A 218 22.72 3.27 7.44
N GLN A 219 21.58 2.65 7.12
CA GLN A 219 20.74 2.99 5.99
C GLN A 219 19.57 3.86 6.46
N ARG A 220 19.25 4.92 5.70
CA ARG A 220 18.01 5.68 5.92
C ARG A 220 16.82 4.91 5.36
N GLY A 221 15.75 4.83 6.15
CA GLY A 221 14.49 4.21 5.74
C GLY A 221 13.37 5.24 5.71
N ILE A 222 12.54 5.20 4.69
CA ILE A 222 11.31 6.00 4.57
C ILE A 222 10.24 5.08 4.00
N PHE A 223 9.07 5.10 4.62
CA PHE A 223 7.87 4.52 4.05
C PHE A 223 7.02 5.63 3.43
N TYR A 224 6.52 5.42 2.23
CA TYR A 224 5.57 6.29 1.57
C TYR A 224 4.24 5.57 1.42
N GLY A 225 3.17 6.17 1.88
CA GLY A 225 1.82 5.63 1.83
C GLY A 225 1.06 5.86 3.12
N ASP A 226 -0.17 5.34 3.16
CA ASP A 226 -1.08 5.43 4.29
C ASP A 226 -1.23 4.07 4.99
N LEU A 227 -0.46 3.86 6.06
CA LEU A 227 -0.56 2.64 6.87
C LEU A 227 -1.85 2.61 7.70
N GLU A 228 -2.37 3.78 8.09
CA GLU A 228 -3.55 3.88 8.97
C GLU A 228 -4.84 3.45 8.27
N ARG A 229 -4.85 3.49 6.95
CA ARG A 229 -5.91 2.89 6.15
C ARG A 229 -6.04 1.39 6.39
N TYR A 230 -4.92 0.69 6.46
CA TYR A 230 -4.87 -0.77 6.56
C TYR A 230 -4.77 -1.29 7.99
N PHE A 231 -4.14 -0.53 8.87
CA PHE A 231 -3.87 -0.95 10.24
C PHE A 231 -4.15 0.15 11.24
N GLU A 232 -4.71 -0.24 12.37
CA GLU A 232 -4.73 0.54 13.59
C GLU A 232 -3.69 -0.04 14.56
N GLN A 233 -2.70 0.76 14.90
CA GLN A 233 -1.74 0.35 15.94
C GLN A 233 -2.33 0.62 17.32
N LEU A 234 -2.71 -0.46 18.02
CA LEU A 234 -3.33 -0.38 19.34
C LEU A 234 -2.29 -0.19 20.45
N HIS A 235 -1.08 -0.74 20.27
CA HIS A 235 -0.04 -0.74 21.30
C HIS A 235 1.36 -0.84 20.69
N GLY A 236 2.37 -0.44 21.48
CA GLY A 236 3.79 -0.75 21.25
C GLY A 236 4.62 0.38 20.65
N LYS A 237 5.85 0.02 20.30
CA LYS A 237 6.81 0.94 19.66
C LYS A 237 6.44 1.23 18.21
N GLU A 238 7.07 2.27 17.63
CA GLU A 238 6.94 2.54 16.20
C GLU A 238 7.43 1.37 15.33
N LEU A 239 6.75 1.16 14.20
CA LEU A 239 7.12 0.15 13.20
C LEU A 239 8.49 0.47 12.59
N SER A 240 9.35 -0.53 12.48
CA SER A 240 10.62 -0.45 11.78
C SER A 240 10.48 -0.87 10.31
N TYR A 241 11.51 -0.61 9.51
CA TYR A 241 11.60 -1.08 8.13
C TYR A 241 11.42 -2.60 8.04
N ASN A 242 12.12 -3.37 8.88
CA ASN A 242 12.03 -4.82 8.89
C ASN A 242 10.65 -5.31 9.37
N ASN A 243 10.03 -4.62 10.36
CA ASN A 243 8.65 -4.96 10.73
C ASN A 243 7.69 -4.81 9.56
N LEU A 244 7.80 -3.73 8.76
CA LEU A 244 6.93 -3.53 7.60
C LEU A 244 7.10 -4.62 6.54
N GLN A 245 8.31 -5.10 6.29
CA GLN A 245 8.56 -6.22 5.37
C GLN A 245 7.93 -7.53 5.88
N ASP A 246 8.12 -7.83 7.16
CA ASP A 246 7.53 -9.04 7.77
C ASP A 246 6.00 -8.96 7.85
N ILE A 247 5.43 -7.76 8.11
CA ILE A 247 3.97 -7.51 8.11
C ILE A 247 3.40 -7.76 6.71
N GLU A 248 4.03 -7.23 5.66
CA GLU A 248 3.61 -7.47 4.27
C GLU A 248 3.58 -8.97 3.94
N ALA A 249 4.64 -9.70 4.31
CA ALA A 249 4.70 -11.13 4.11
C ALA A 249 3.62 -11.89 4.91
N ALA A 250 3.39 -11.49 6.16
CA ALA A 250 2.40 -12.11 7.04
C ALA A 250 0.97 -11.91 6.55
N VAL A 251 0.63 -10.68 6.17
CA VAL A 251 -0.72 -10.34 5.67
C VAL A 251 -0.98 -11.00 4.32
N SER A 252 0.01 -10.99 3.42
CA SER A 252 -0.11 -11.66 2.12
C SER A 252 -0.34 -13.18 2.28
N LEU A 253 0.33 -13.82 3.22
CA LEU A 253 0.15 -15.25 3.49
C LEU A 253 -1.22 -15.55 4.07
N ILE A 254 -1.62 -14.83 5.13
CA ILE A 254 -2.84 -15.17 5.88
C ILE A 254 -4.12 -14.95 5.07
N GLN A 255 -4.10 -14.06 4.07
CA GLN A 255 -5.25 -13.78 3.19
C GLN A 255 -5.64 -14.97 2.30
N ASP A 256 -4.74 -15.91 2.05
CA ASP A 256 -5.04 -17.11 1.25
C ASP A 256 -5.84 -18.18 2.04
N PHE A 257 -6.06 -17.98 3.33
CA PHE A 257 -6.75 -18.96 4.20
C PHE A 257 -8.14 -18.48 4.63
N SER A 258 -9.14 -19.33 4.40
CA SER A 258 -10.53 -19.10 4.83
C SER A 258 -10.85 -19.71 6.19
N GLU A 259 -10.20 -20.80 6.56
CA GLU A 259 -10.34 -21.48 7.86
C GLU A 259 -9.63 -20.67 8.95
N PRO A 260 -10.00 -20.86 10.25
CA PRO A 260 -9.25 -20.23 11.33
C PRO A 260 -7.78 -20.67 11.29
N THR A 261 -6.90 -19.70 10.98
CA THR A 261 -5.47 -19.94 10.72
C THR A 261 -4.62 -18.98 11.53
N PHE A 262 -3.52 -19.49 12.04
CA PHE A 262 -2.48 -18.72 12.71
C PHE A 262 -1.14 -18.95 12.02
N ALA A 263 -0.40 -17.89 11.72
CA ALA A 263 0.93 -17.99 11.15
C ALA A 263 1.97 -17.20 11.94
N ILE A 264 3.20 -17.69 11.95
CA ILE A 264 4.37 -17.12 12.60
C ILE A 264 5.42 -16.94 11.53
N LEU A 265 5.84 -15.70 11.30
CA LEU A 265 6.84 -15.36 10.28
C LEU A 265 8.09 -14.77 10.89
N LYS A 266 9.20 -15.01 10.24
CA LYS A 266 10.49 -14.39 10.54
C LYS A 266 11.30 -14.24 9.26
N HIS A 267 11.80 -13.03 9.02
CA HIS A 267 12.55 -12.70 7.80
C HIS A 267 11.76 -13.08 6.53
N ASN A 268 10.49 -12.65 6.47
CA ASN A 268 9.54 -12.84 5.36
C ASN A 268 9.16 -14.30 5.06
N ASN A 269 9.52 -15.27 5.90
CA ASN A 269 9.16 -16.68 5.70
C ASN A 269 8.40 -17.21 6.91
N ALA A 270 7.42 -18.08 6.66
CA ALA A 270 6.72 -18.78 7.71
C ALA A 270 7.62 -19.82 8.39
N CYS A 271 7.79 -19.70 9.70
CA CYS A 271 8.40 -20.74 10.53
C CYS A 271 7.35 -21.61 11.25
N GLY A 272 6.10 -21.13 11.32
CA GLY A 272 4.96 -21.86 11.82
C GLY A 272 3.69 -21.39 11.14
N CYS A 273 2.80 -22.33 10.81
CA CYS A 273 1.46 -22.01 10.30
C CYS A 273 0.55 -23.23 10.52
N ALA A 274 -0.66 -23.00 10.97
CA ALA A 274 -1.65 -24.06 11.07
C ALA A 274 -3.08 -23.54 10.96
N SER A 275 -3.94 -24.36 10.36
CA SER A 275 -5.39 -24.17 10.33
C SER A 275 -6.05 -25.20 11.26
N ARG A 276 -6.91 -24.76 12.18
CA ARG A 276 -7.59 -25.60 13.16
C ARG A 276 -9.01 -25.07 13.40
N PRO A 277 -9.90 -25.87 14.03
CA PRO A 277 -11.25 -25.41 14.36
C PRO A 277 -11.27 -24.16 15.25
N THR A 278 -10.31 -24.01 16.17
CA THR A 278 -10.19 -22.83 17.05
C THR A 278 -8.85 -22.11 16.78
N LEU A 279 -8.81 -20.82 17.11
CA LEU A 279 -7.59 -20.03 16.96
C LEU A 279 -6.49 -20.46 17.94
N LEU A 280 -6.88 -20.87 19.15
CA LEU A 280 -5.96 -21.41 20.16
C LEU A 280 -5.25 -22.67 19.65
N GLU A 281 -6.00 -23.62 19.11
CA GLU A 281 -5.41 -24.84 18.53
C GLU A 281 -4.53 -24.53 17.33
N ALA A 282 -4.93 -23.55 16.49
CA ALA A 282 -4.11 -23.09 15.36
C ALA A 282 -2.79 -22.47 15.84
N TRP A 283 -2.83 -21.65 16.88
CA TRP A 283 -1.63 -21.09 17.52
C TRP A 283 -0.67 -22.17 18.04
N GLN A 284 -1.21 -23.12 18.81
CA GLN A 284 -0.40 -24.19 19.40
C GLN A 284 0.27 -25.05 18.34
N ALA A 285 -0.49 -25.42 17.28
CA ALA A 285 0.04 -26.18 16.17
C ALA A 285 1.06 -25.37 15.35
N ALA A 286 0.82 -24.09 15.09
CA ALA A 286 1.78 -23.22 14.39
C ALA A 286 3.09 -23.08 15.17
N LEU A 287 3.03 -22.86 16.48
CA LEU A 287 4.21 -22.74 17.33
C LEU A 287 5.01 -24.04 17.37
N ALA A 288 4.37 -25.20 17.36
CA ALA A 288 5.04 -26.50 17.38
C ALA A 288 5.92 -26.74 16.14
N GLY A 289 5.64 -26.07 15.01
CA GLY A 289 6.43 -26.22 13.77
C GLY A 289 7.90 -25.81 13.91
N ASP A 290 8.14 -24.68 14.59
CA ASP A 290 9.50 -24.19 14.90
C ASP A 290 9.44 -23.19 16.07
N PRO A 291 9.41 -23.68 17.31
CA PRO A 291 9.31 -22.81 18.49
C PRO A 291 10.58 -21.97 18.72
N VAL A 292 11.70 -22.36 18.14
CA VAL A 292 12.97 -21.62 18.26
C VAL A 292 12.94 -20.37 17.38
N SER A 293 12.56 -20.51 16.11
CA SER A 293 12.48 -19.39 15.18
C SER A 293 11.31 -18.44 15.50
N ALA A 294 10.25 -18.94 16.13
CA ALA A 294 9.09 -18.15 16.55
C ALA A 294 9.45 -17.02 17.52
N PHE A 295 10.52 -17.18 18.30
CA PHE A 295 11.00 -16.14 19.22
C PHE A 295 11.40 -14.87 18.46
N GLY A 296 10.76 -13.75 18.80
CA GLY A 296 10.96 -12.45 18.15
C GLY A 296 10.35 -12.35 16.74
N GLY A 297 9.44 -13.25 16.39
CA GLY A 297 8.74 -13.24 15.09
C GLY A 297 7.60 -12.25 14.99
N VAL A 298 7.00 -12.20 13.81
CA VAL A 298 5.74 -11.52 13.50
C VAL A 298 4.63 -12.56 13.44
N LEU A 299 3.60 -12.33 14.20
CA LEU A 299 2.45 -13.21 14.37
C LEU A 299 1.25 -12.65 13.60
N VAL A 300 0.49 -13.51 12.94
CA VAL A 300 -0.73 -13.11 12.24
C VAL A 300 -1.83 -14.14 12.38
N ALA A 301 -3.05 -13.67 12.60
CA ALA A 301 -4.26 -14.46 12.66
C ALA A 301 -5.34 -13.91 11.73
N ASN A 302 -6.18 -14.78 11.16
CA ASN A 302 -7.34 -14.37 10.36
C ASN A 302 -8.67 -14.39 11.12
N ARG A 303 -8.60 -14.53 12.44
CA ARG A 303 -9.75 -14.45 13.37
C ARG A 303 -9.41 -13.54 14.54
N PRO A 304 -10.41 -12.95 15.22
CA PRO A 304 -10.18 -12.19 16.43
C PRO A 304 -9.44 -13.01 17.49
N VAL A 305 -8.48 -12.38 18.16
CA VAL A 305 -7.73 -13.01 19.26
C VAL A 305 -8.53 -12.88 20.53
N ASP A 306 -8.91 -14.03 21.09
CA ASP A 306 -9.64 -14.16 22.36
C ASP A 306 -8.69 -14.26 23.58
N LEU A 307 -9.28 -14.31 24.77
CA LEU A 307 -8.55 -14.38 26.04
C LEU A 307 -7.62 -15.60 26.12
N GLU A 308 -8.14 -16.79 25.82
CA GLU A 308 -7.38 -18.03 25.95
C GLU A 308 -6.19 -18.07 24.99
N THR A 309 -6.39 -17.62 23.76
CA THR A 309 -5.34 -17.50 22.77
C THR A 309 -4.31 -16.45 23.19
N ALA A 310 -4.74 -15.30 23.73
CA ALA A 310 -3.86 -14.25 24.19
C ALA A 310 -2.95 -14.70 25.36
N GLU A 311 -3.49 -15.47 26.30
CA GLU A 311 -2.72 -16.03 27.43
C GLU A 311 -1.60 -16.96 26.96
N GLU A 312 -1.86 -17.79 25.95
CA GLU A 312 -0.86 -18.68 25.38
C GLU A 312 0.18 -17.93 24.54
N ILE A 313 -0.24 -16.98 23.68
CA ILE A 313 0.65 -16.12 22.90
C ILE A 313 1.57 -15.30 23.83
N ASN A 314 1.06 -14.83 24.96
CA ASN A 314 1.81 -14.01 25.91
C ASN A 314 3.04 -14.71 26.50
N LYS A 315 3.09 -16.04 26.46
CA LYS A 315 4.25 -16.84 26.92
C LYS A 315 5.46 -16.72 25.99
N LEU A 316 5.23 -16.35 24.72
CA LEU A 316 6.28 -16.14 23.73
C LEU A 316 6.67 -14.66 23.64
N PHE A 317 7.98 -14.38 23.49
CA PHE A 317 8.42 -13.07 23.03
C PHE A 317 8.21 -12.95 21.52
N PHE A 318 7.46 -11.93 21.08
CA PHE A 318 7.25 -11.58 19.68
C PHE A 318 7.32 -10.07 19.46
N GLU A 319 7.60 -9.64 18.24
CA GLU A 319 7.71 -8.22 17.87
C GLU A 319 6.35 -7.62 17.51
N VAL A 320 5.55 -8.30 16.67
CA VAL A 320 4.28 -7.81 16.12
C VAL A 320 3.24 -8.91 16.18
N LEU A 321 2.01 -8.58 16.53
CA LEU A 321 0.84 -9.42 16.35
C LEU A 321 -0.22 -8.68 15.54
N ILE A 322 -0.71 -9.31 14.47
CA ILE A 322 -1.70 -8.78 13.54
C ILE A 322 -2.96 -9.66 13.63
N ALA A 323 -4.10 -9.05 13.80
CA ALA A 323 -5.39 -9.75 13.77
C ALA A 323 -6.49 -8.81 13.25
N PRO A 324 -7.63 -9.34 12.76
CA PRO A 324 -8.77 -8.51 12.39
C PRO A 324 -9.38 -7.80 13.61
N ASP A 325 -9.30 -8.40 14.81
CA ASP A 325 -9.71 -7.76 16.07
C ASP A 325 -9.10 -8.48 17.29
N PHE A 326 -9.30 -7.88 18.47
CA PHE A 326 -8.91 -8.41 19.78
C PHE A 326 -10.07 -8.24 20.75
N THR A 327 -10.37 -9.27 21.55
CA THR A 327 -11.40 -9.11 22.57
C THR A 327 -10.93 -8.14 23.68
N ALA A 328 -11.88 -7.54 24.39
CA ALA A 328 -11.57 -6.59 25.45
C ALA A 328 -10.73 -7.20 26.58
N GLU A 329 -10.89 -8.51 26.82
CA GLU A 329 -10.17 -9.27 27.83
C GLU A 329 -8.75 -9.65 27.37
N ALA A 330 -8.54 -9.85 26.06
CA ALA A 330 -7.24 -10.21 25.48
C ALA A 330 -6.24 -9.04 25.47
N LEU A 331 -6.70 -7.82 25.19
CA LEU A 331 -5.84 -6.64 25.04
C LEU A 331 -4.96 -6.39 26.26
N PRO A 332 -5.44 -6.32 27.51
CA PRO A 332 -4.60 -6.03 28.69
C PRO A 332 -3.46 -7.04 28.87
N ILE A 333 -3.67 -8.31 28.51
CA ILE A 333 -2.66 -9.37 28.58
C ILE A 333 -1.56 -9.11 27.54
N LEU A 334 -1.96 -8.81 26.32
CA LEU A 334 -1.03 -8.57 25.23
C LEU A 334 -0.27 -7.25 25.38
N GLU A 335 -0.88 -6.21 25.94
CA GLU A 335 -0.28 -4.90 26.24
C GLU A 335 0.72 -4.92 27.41
N SER A 336 0.76 -6.00 28.19
CA SER A 336 1.66 -6.14 29.34
C SER A 336 3.15 -5.93 29.03
N LYS A 337 3.57 -5.97 27.77
CA LYS A 337 4.93 -5.77 27.30
C LYS A 337 5.03 -4.48 26.47
N LYS A 338 5.60 -3.43 27.03
CA LYS A 338 5.68 -2.05 26.50
C LYS A 338 6.05 -1.93 25.00
N ASN A 339 6.95 -2.76 24.51
CA ASN A 339 7.48 -2.63 23.12
C ASN A 339 6.79 -3.55 22.11
N ARG A 340 5.86 -4.39 22.55
CA ARG A 340 5.12 -5.31 21.72
C ARG A 340 4.14 -4.54 20.84
N ILE A 341 4.15 -4.76 19.54
CA ILE A 341 3.31 -4.05 18.59
C ILE A 341 2.04 -4.89 18.35
N LEU A 342 0.87 -4.27 18.56
CA LEU A 342 -0.42 -4.87 18.27
C LEU A 342 -1.09 -4.09 17.15
N LEU A 343 -1.42 -4.76 16.06
CA LEU A 343 -2.04 -4.19 14.88
C LEU A 343 -3.42 -4.81 14.63
N ARG A 344 -4.45 -3.97 14.65
CA ARG A 344 -5.77 -4.34 14.13
C ARG A 344 -5.79 -4.08 12.64
N GLN A 345 -6.03 -5.12 11.84
CA GLN A 345 -6.20 -4.98 10.40
C GLN A 345 -7.59 -4.43 10.07
N ARG A 346 -7.66 -3.29 9.39
CA ARG A 346 -8.92 -2.62 8.99
C ARG A 346 -9.41 -3.09 7.63
N GLU A 347 -8.51 -3.16 6.68
CA GLU A 347 -8.80 -3.54 5.30
C GLU A 347 -7.78 -4.57 4.79
N PRO A 348 -8.18 -5.48 3.90
CA PRO A 348 -7.22 -6.34 3.21
C PRO A 348 -6.36 -5.53 2.24
N ILE A 349 -5.11 -5.93 2.05
CA ILE A 349 -4.19 -5.28 1.11
C ILE A 349 -4.28 -5.98 -0.25
N HIS A 350 -4.69 -5.24 -1.27
CA HIS A 350 -4.85 -5.74 -2.63
C HIS A 350 -3.98 -4.96 -3.62
N ALA A 351 -2.66 -5.11 -3.54
CA ALA A 351 -1.76 -4.58 -4.55
C ALA A 351 -1.97 -5.33 -5.88
N THR A 352 -2.21 -4.60 -6.96
CA THR A 352 -2.33 -5.22 -8.31
C THR A 352 -0.95 -5.48 -8.89
N TRP A 353 0.00 -4.57 -8.66
CA TRP A 353 1.35 -4.61 -9.17
C TRP A 353 2.40 -4.64 -8.06
N SER A 354 3.44 -5.41 -8.28
CA SER A 354 4.67 -5.42 -7.47
C SER A 354 5.80 -4.73 -8.22
N TYR A 355 6.54 -3.87 -7.52
CA TYR A 355 7.64 -3.07 -8.09
C TYR A 355 8.96 -3.36 -7.38
N ARG A 356 10.02 -3.52 -8.15
CA ARG A 356 11.37 -3.73 -7.61
C ARG A 356 12.38 -2.87 -8.35
N SER A 357 13.07 -2.01 -7.63
CA SER A 357 14.18 -1.23 -8.19
C SER A 357 15.37 -2.13 -8.49
N MET A 358 15.91 -2.09 -9.71
CA MET A 358 17.13 -2.81 -10.08
C MET A 358 17.76 -2.22 -11.35
N LEU A 359 19.06 -2.35 -11.48
CA LEU A 359 19.82 -1.96 -12.68
C LEU A 359 19.56 -0.51 -13.14
N GLY A 360 19.29 0.40 -12.21
CA GLY A 360 18.94 1.78 -12.52
C GLY A 360 17.52 1.99 -13.08
N GLY A 361 16.70 0.94 -13.10
CA GLY A 361 15.31 0.94 -13.54
C GLY A 361 14.38 0.32 -12.50
N VAL A 362 13.19 -0.08 -12.94
CA VAL A 362 12.17 -0.74 -12.13
C VAL A 362 11.64 -1.95 -12.88
N LEU A 363 11.66 -3.11 -12.24
CA LEU A 363 10.87 -4.25 -12.66
C LEU A 363 9.46 -4.12 -12.07
N ALA A 364 8.45 -4.31 -12.89
CA ALA A 364 7.05 -4.36 -12.51
C ALA A 364 6.47 -5.71 -12.96
N GLN A 365 5.66 -6.31 -12.11
CA GLN A 365 4.90 -7.52 -12.42
C GLN A 365 3.56 -7.48 -11.68
N GLU A 366 2.58 -8.18 -12.21
CA GLU A 366 1.34 -8.42 -11.46
C GLU A 366 1.62 -9.21 -10.18
N THR A 367 0.86 -8.89 -9.13
CA THR A 367 0.92 -9.67 -7.89
C THR A 367 0.38 -11.06 -8.13
N ASP A 368 1.11 -12.08 -7.69
CA ASP A 368 0.65 -13.47 -7.76
C ASP A 368 -0.56 -13.68 -6.82
N ARG A 369 -1.74 -13.76 -7.42
CA ARG A 369 -3.03 -13.98 -6.73
C ARG A 369 -3.59 -15.38 -6.95
N ALA A 370 -2.89 -16.23 -7.68
CA ALA A 370 -3.34 -17.60 -7.91
C ALA A 370 -3.34 -18.37 -6.58
N VAL A 371 -4.43 -19.03 -6.29
CA VAL A 371 -4.61 -19.91 -5.12
C VAL A 371 -5.30 -21.18 -5.63
N GLU A 372 -4.56 -22.26 -5.64
CA GLU A 372 -5.09 -23.56 -6.07
C GLU A 372 -6.05 -24.12 -5.03
N THR A 373 -7.07 -24.75 -5.54
CA THR A 373 -8.02 -25.57 -4.77
C THR A 373 -7.80 -27.06 -5.09
N THR A 374 -8.53 -27.92 -4.43
CA THR A 374 -8.48 -29.36 -4.73
C THR A 374 -8.87 -29.68 -6.19
N ALA A 375 -9.60 -28.78 -6.88
CA ALA A 375 -10.01 -28.96 -8.27
C ALA A 375 -8.84 -28.84 -9.26
N GLU A 376 -7.84 -28.03 -8.96
CA GLU A 376 -6.63 -27.87 -9.76
C GLU A 376 -5.58 -28.96 -9.50
N MET A 377 -5.68 -29.69 -8.38
CA MET A 377 -4.76 -30.76 -8.00
C MET A 377 -5.00 -32.03 -8.83
N LYS A 378 -4.49 -32.06 -10.08
CA LYS A 378 -4.71 -33.17 -11.03
C LYS A 378 -3.75 -34.32 -10.76
N PRO A 379 -4.25 -35.52 -10.35
CA PRO A 379 -3.40 -36.69 -10.18
C PRO A 379 -2.77 -37.12 -11.50
N VAL A 380 -1.45 -37.42 -11.48
CA VAL A 380 -0.69 -37.85 -12.66
C VAL A 380 -0.05 -39.22 -12.45
N THR A 381 -0.15 -39.79 -11.27
CA THR A 381 0.36 -41.11 -10.87
C THR A 381 -0.76 -42.16 -10.76
N LYS A 382 -0.38 -43.44 -10.73
CA LYS A 382 -1.32 -44.57 -10.55
C LYS A 382 -2.01 -44.52 -9.20
N VAL A 383 -1.28 -44.12 -8.16
CA VAL A 383 -1.84 -43.84 -6.83
C VAL A 383 -2.31 -42.38 -6.82
N ALA A 384 -3.59 -42.18 -6.57
CA ALA A 384 -4.16 -40.86 -6.37
C ALA A 384 -4.03 -40.45 -4.88
N PRO A 385 -3.86 -39.17 -4.57
CA PRO A 385 -3.91 -38.72 -3.19
C PRO A 385 -5.32 -38.91 -2.62
N THR A 386 -5.41 -39.18 -1.34
CA THR A 386 -6.66 -39.20 -0.56
C THR A 386 -7.22 -37.77 -0.42
N ASP A 387 -8.50 -37.63 -0.09
CA ASP A 387 -9.13 -36.33 0.16
C ASP A 387 -8.40 -35.54 1.24
N LYS A 388 -7.89 -36.25 2.28
CA LYS A 388 -7.08 -35.61 3.34
C LYS A 388 -5.75 -35.07 2.82
N GLU A 389 -5.04 -35.86 2.03
CA GLU A 389 -3.78 -35.43 1.40
C GLU A 389 -4.01 -34.26 0.43
N LEU A 390 -5.14 -34.24 -0.30
CA LEU A 390 -5.48 -33.11 -1.16
C LEU A 390 -5.65 -31.81 -0.36
N VAL A 391 -6.32 -31.85 0.79
CA VAL A 391 -6.46 -30.69 1.67
C VAL A 391 -5.10 -30.22 2.18
N ASP A 392 -4.23 -31.16 2.60
CA ASP A 392 -2.89 -30.85 3.07
C ASP A 392 -1.99 -30.34 1.95
N LEU A 393 -2.14 -30.83 0.71
CA LEU A 393 -1.42 -30.32 -0.48
C LEU A 393 -1.83 -28.88 -0.82
N VAL A 394 -3.13 -28.55 -0.77
CA VAL A 394 -3.61 -27.17 -0.94
C VAL A 394 -3.01 -26.25 0.14
N PHE A 395 -3.04 -26.69 1.39
CA PHE A 395 -2.44 -25.96 2.51
C PHE A 395 -0.93 -25.72 2.27
N ALA A 396 -0.18 -26.75 1.89
CA ALA A 396 1.25 -26.66 1.60
C ALA A 396 1.55 -25.75 0.38
N THR A 397 0.68 -25.77 -0.64
CA THR A 397 0.85 -24.95 -1.85
C THR A 397 0.65 -23.46 -1.53
N LYS A 398 -0.32 -23.10 -0.70
CA LYS A 398 -0.46 -21.73 -0.18
C LYS A 398 0.80 -21.26 0.54
N LEU A 399 1.42 -22.10 1.35
CA LEU A 399 2.66 -21.76 2.07
C LEU A 399 3.87 -21.64 1.15
N VAL A 400 4.02 -22.56 0.18
CA VAL A 400 5.19 -22.53 -0.72
C VAL A 400 5.16 -21.32 -1.64
N LYS A 401 3.97 -20.88 -2.08
CA LYS A 401 3.75 -19.62 -2.83
C LYS A 401 4.34 -18.40 -2.11
N HIS A 402 4.23 -18.35 -0.79
CA HIS A 402 4.76 -17.24 0.02
C HIS A 402 6.19 -17.44 0.50
N SER A 403 6.82 -18.55 0.16
CA SER A 403 8.19 -18.91 0.56
C SER A 403 9.21 -18.44 -0.48
N LYS A 404 10.41 -18.05 -0.01
CA LYS A 404 11.50 -17.63 -0.91
C LYS A 404 12.06 -18.82 -1.68
N SER A 405 12.12 -18.69 -3.01
CA SER A 405 12.59 -19.74 -3.95
C SER A 405 14.10 -20.05 -3.81
N ASN A 406 14.59 -21.29 -4.13
CA ASN A 406 13.75 -22.48 -4.29
C ASN A 406 13.16 -22.89 -2.95
N ALA A 407 11.90 -23.30 -2.95
CA ALA A 407 11.19 -23.64 -1.72
C ALA A 407 10.50 -25.01 -1.80
N ILE A 408 10.55 -25.73 -0.68
CA ILE A 408 9.79 -26.94 -0.39
C ILE A 408 9.08 -26.75 0.95
N VAL A 409 7.80 -27.10 0.99
CA VAL A 409 6.98 -27.12 2.20
C VAL A 409 6.50 -28.53 2.47
N LEU A 410 6.67 -29.00 3.72
CA LEU A 410 6.11 -30.24 4.24
C LEU A 410 4.94 -29.91 5.16
N SER A 411 3.81 -30.54 4.96
CA SER A 411 2.63 -30.35 5.80
C SER A 411 1.91 -31.66 6.12
N LYS A 412 1.15 -31.66 7.21
CA LYS A 412 0.29 -32.76 7.64
C LYS A 412 -0.79 -32.20 8.55
N ASP A 413 -2.02 -32.65 8.35
CA ASP A 413 -3.17 -32.25 9.18
C ASP A 413 -3.36 -30.71 9.22
N GLY A 414 -3.20 -30.00 8.08
CA GLY A 414 -3.33 -28.55 8.02
C GLY A 414 -2.30 -27.79 8.87
N GLN A 415 -1.09 -28.33 9.02
CA GLN A 415 0.00 -27.75 9.78
C GLN A 415 1.31 -27.76 8.95
N LEU A 416 2.02 -26.64 8.97
CA LEU A 416 3.40 -26.58 8.51
C LEU A 416 4.29 -27.41 9.43
N ILE A 417 4.82 -28.51 8.92
CA ILE A 417 5.78 -29.34 9.64
C ILE A 417 7.18 -28.76 9.54
N ALA A 418 7.60 -28.46 8.31
CA ALA A 418 8.87 -27.81 8.04
C ALA A 418 8.90 -27.24 6.62
N SER A 419 9.82 -26.31 6.39
CA SER A 419 10.11 -25.77 5.05
C SER A 419 11.62 -25.66 4.83
N GLY A 420 12.03 -25.86 3.58
CA GLY A 420 13.33 -25.45 3.09
C GLY A 420 13.14 -24.31 2.11
N VAL A 421 13.77 -23.17 2.36
CA VAL A 421 13.52 -21.93 1.63
C VAL A 421 14.82 -21.26 1.18
N GLY A 422 14.78 -20.54 0.06
CA GLY A 422 15.91 -19.74 -0.43
C GLY A 422 17.12 -20.55 -0.85
N GLN A 423 16.93 -21.81 -1.25
CA GLN A 423 18.03 -22.70 -1.62
C GLN A 423 18.37 -22.58 -3.10
N THR A 424 19.67 -22.78 -3.43
CA THR A 424 20.14 -22.76 -4.83
C THR A 424 19.72 -24.01 -5.61
N SER A 425 19.48 -25.14 -4.93
CA SER A 425 18.92 -26.33 -5.52
C SER A 425 17.63 -26.79 -4.80
N ARG A 426 16.76 -27.45 -5.51
CA ARG A 426 15.50 -27.95 -4.97
C ARG A 426 15.70 -29.13 -4.03
N VAL A 427 16.66 -29.99 -4.35
CA VAL A 427 17.02 -31.12 -3.50
C VAL A 427 17.56 -30.65 -2.15
N ASP A 428 18.35 -29.57 -2.11
CA ASP A 428 18.84 -28.98 -0.85
C ASP A 428 17.68 -28.41 -0.03
N ALA A 429 16.69 -27.77 -0.67
CA ALA A 429 15.50 -27.30 0.00
C ALA A 429 14.72 -28.45 0.66
N LEU A 430 14.58 -29.58 -0.04
CA LEU A 430 13.92 -30.76 0.50
C LEU A 430 14.72 -31.40 1.65
N GLN A 431 16.03 -31.55 1.50
CA GLN A 431 16.89 -32.07 2.57
C GLN A 431 16.80 -31.20 3.83
N GLN A 432 16.82 -29.88 3.67
CA GLN A 432 16.67 -28.95 4.77
C GLN A 432 15.31 -29.10 5.47
N ALA A 433 14.22 -29.21 4.71
CA ALA A 433 12.87 -29.40 5.27
C ALA A 433 12.79 -30.72 6.05
N ILE A 434 13.28 -31.85 5.49
CA ILE A 434 13.28 -33.14 6.15
C ILE A 434 14.12 -33.11 7.45
N ALA A 435 15.32 -32.52 7.39
CA ALA A 435 16.22 -32.43 8.54
C ALA A 435 15.56 -31.60 9.67
N LYS A 436 14.91 -30.48 9.31
CA LYS A 436 14.21 -29.62 10.25
C LYS A 436 13.00 -30.31 10.88
N ALA A 437 12.18 -31.00 10.10
CA ALA A 437 11.05 -31.78 10.61
C ALA A 437 11.50 -32.83 11.65
N ARG A 438 12.57 -33.59 11.33
CA ARG A 438 13.15 -34.58 12.26
C ARG A 438 13.74 -33.94 13.51
N HIS A 439 14.36 -32.76 13.39
CA HIS A 439 14.92 -32.03 14.53
C HIS A 439 13.82 -31.65 15.56
N PHE A 440 12.64 -31.26 15.10
CA PHE A 440 11.51 -30.94 15.96
C PHE A 440 10.63 -32.15 16.31
N GLY A 441 11.05 -33.38 15.94
CA GLY A 441 10.39 -34.60 16.33
C GLY A 441 9.13 -34.96 15.54
N PHE A 442 8.93 -34.37 14.36
CA PHE A 442 7.80 -34.69 13.51
C PHE A 442 7.98 -36.03 12.79
N ASP A 443 6.93 -36.84 12.80
CA ASP A 443 6.82 -38.03 11.96
C ASP A 443 6.34 -37.63 10.56
N LEU A 444 7.19 -37.92 9.56
CA LEU A 444 6.90 -37.62 8.17
C LEU A 444 6.07 -38.67 7.44
N HIS A 445 5.76 -39.82 8.09
CA HIS A 445 4.85 -40.80 7.49
C HIS A 445 3.45 -40.23 7.30
N GLY A 446 2.97 -40.24 6.04
CA GLY A 446 1.70 -39.65 5.67
C GLY A 446 1.71 -38.11 5.59
N ALA A 447 2.88 -37.48 5.67
CA ALA A 447 3.02 -36.07 5.34
C ALA A 447 2.97 -35.84 3.83
N VAL A 448 2.64 -34.62 3.42
CA VAL A 448 2.66 -34.20 2.02
C VAL A 448 3.72 -33.15 1.76
N LEU A 449 4.10 -33.02 0.50
CA LEU A 449 5.11 -32.07 0.01
C LEU A 449 4.51 -31.17 -1.07
N SER A 450 4.75 -29.86 -0.98
CA SER A 450 4.52 -28.92 -2.09
C SER A 450 5.80 -28.20 -2.48
N SER A 451 6.00 -28.01 -3.80
CA SER A 451 7.14 -27.34 -4.40
C SER A 451 6.71 -26.09 -5.17
N ASP A 452 7.47 -25.01 -5.03
CA ASP A 452 7.21 -23.74 -5.73
C ASP A 452 7.42 -23.82 -7.27
N ALA A 453 8.15 -24.84 -7.75
CA ALA A 453 8.36 -25.13 -9.18
C ALA A 453 8.54 -26.63 -9.43
N PHE A 454 8.67 -26.99 -10.72
CA PHE A 454 8.83 -28.39 -11.13
C PHE A 454 10.12 -29.04 -10.62
N PHE A 455 10.12 -30.36 -10.53
CA PHE A 455 11.30 -31.16 -10.26
C PHE A 455 12.15 -31.35 -11.53
N PRO A 456 13.41 -30.91 -11.53
CA PRO A 456 14.29 -31.12 -12.69
C PRO A 456 14.73 -32.58 -12.86
N PHE A 457 14.69 -33.36 -11.78
CA PHE A 457 15.11 -34.79 -11.69
C PHE A 457 14.18 -35.54 -10.73
N ASP A 458 14.27 -36.87 -10.74
CA ASP A 458 13.49 -37.75 -9.85
C ASP A 458 14.08 -37.94 -8.45
N ASP A 459 15.24 -37.32 -8.17
CA ASP A 459 15.91 -37.32 -6.87
C ASP A 459 15.05 -36.81 -5.72
N CYS A 460 14.32 -35.72 -5.94
CA CYS A 460 13.37 -35.18 -4.96
C CYS A 460 12.23 -36.15 -4.63
N VAL A 461 11.71 -36.87 -5.63
CA VAL A 461 10.67 -37.89 -5.43
C VAL A 461 11.18 -39.03 -4.60
N THR A 462 12.39 -39.50 -4.94
CA THR A 462 13.04 -40.63 -4.21
C THR A 462 13.30 -40.24 -2.74
N LEU A 463 13.87 -39.06 -2.53
CA LEU A 463 14.18 -38.58 -1.17
C LEU A 463 12.89 -38.33 -0.34
N ALA A 464 11.83 -37.86 -0.96
CA ALA A 464 10.52 -37.65 -0.31
C ALA A 464 9.91 -39.00 0.13
N ALA A 465 9.93 -40.02 -0.75
CA ALA A 465 9.43 -41.36 -0.45
C ALA A 465 10.23 -42.03 0.69
N GLU A 466 11.57 -41.94 0.66
CA GLU A 466 12.46 -42.44 1.71
C GLU A 466 12.20 -41.75 3.07
N ALA A 467 11.74 -40.52 3.07
CA ALA A 467 11.38 -39.78 4.26
C ALA A 467 9.99 -40.16 4.82
N GLY A 468 9.15 -40.86 4.02
CA GLY A 468 7.81 -41.29 4.42
C GLY A 468 6.69 -40.38 3.88
N ILE A 469 7.01 -39.46 2.98
CA ILE A 469 6.03 -38.57 2.32
C ILE A 469 5.21 -39.38 1.34
N THR A 470 3.88 -39.21 1.39
CA THR A 470 2.93 -40.03 0.63
C THR A 470 2.32 -39.33 -0.57
N ALA A 471 2.32 -37.98 -0.59
CA ALA A 471 1.78 -37.19 -1.70
C ALA A 471 2.61 -35.93 -1.98
N ILE A 472 2.71 -35.58 -3.25
CA ILE A 472 3.52 -34.46 -3.75
C ILE A 472 2.69 -33.59 -4.67
N ALA A 473 2.76 -32.25 -4.50
CA ALA A 473 2.28 -31.24 -5.42
C ALA A 473 3.44 -30.49 -6.06
N GLN A 474 3.39 -30.35 -7.38
CA GLN A 474 4.31 -29.52 -8.16
C GLN A 474 3.59 -28.95 -9.39
N PRO A 475 4.07 -27.86 -10.00
CA PRO A 475 3.41 -27.29 -11.19
C PRO A 475 3.54 -28.16 -12.45
N GLY A 476 4.56 -29.00 -12.58
CA GLY A 476 4.92 -29.65 -13.84
C GLY A 476 5.57 -28.71 -14.83
N GLY A 477 5.79 -29.16 -16.08
CA GLY A 477 6.40 -28.38 -17.15
C GLY A 477 7.90 -28.64 -17.33
N SER A 478 8.47 -29.63 -16.63
CA SER A 478 9.81 -30.13 -16.90
C SER A 478 9.82 -31.08 -18.11
N VAL A 479 10.87 -31.04 -18.90
CA VAL A 479 11.11 -32.07 -19.94
C VAL A 479 11.29 -33.47 -19.35
N ARG A 480 11.50 -33.58 -18.05
CA ARG A 480 11.68 -34.81 -17.28
C ARG A 480 10.52 -35.13 -16.33
N ASP A 481 9.35 -34.55 -16.53
CA ASP A 481 8.16 -34.85 -15.73
C ASP A 481 7.84 -36.36 -15.75
N ALA A 482 8.03 -37.02 -16.91
CA ALA A 482 7.83 -38.46 -17.05
C ALA A 482 8.74 -39.28 -16.12
N ASP A 483 9.97 -38.86 -15.89
CA ASP A 483 10.92 -39.54 -14.97
C ASP A 483 10.43 -39.43 -13.52
N SER A 484 9.98 -38.21 -13.12
CA SER A 484 9.43 -37.95 -11.79
C SER A 484 8.15 -38.74 -11.52
N ILE A 485 7.23 -38.81 -12.52
CA ILE A 485 6.00 -39.61 -12.43
C ILE A 485 6.31 -41.10 -12.31
N ALA A 486 7.26 -41.61 -13.14
CA ALA A 486 7.67 -43.03 -13.09
C ALA A 486 8.32 -43.39 -11.76
N ALA A 487 9.11 -42.48 -11.18
CA ALA A 487 9.70 -42.69 -9.85
C ALA A 487 8.58 -42.71 -8.77
N ALA A 488 7.65 -41.77 -8.79
CA ALA A 488 6.51 -41.74 -7.87
C ALA A 488 5.64 -43.01 -7.96
N ASP A 489 5.34 -43.47 -9.17
CA ASP A 489 4.63 -44.73 -9.42
C ASP A 489 5.35 -45.94 -8.86
N ARG A 490 6.68 -46.02 -9.04
CA ARG A 490 7.50 -47.11 -8.53
C ARG A 490 7.55 -47.14 -7.00
N LEU A 491 7.57 -45.97 -6.37
CA LEU A 491 7.68 -45.80 -4.94
C LEU A 491 6.34 -45.73 -4.20
N GLY A 492 5.22 -45.75 -4.96
CA GLY A 492 3.88 -45.70 -4.39
C GLY A 492 3.49 -44.32 -3.82
N VAL A 493 4.11 -43.25 -4.31
CA VAL A 493 3.84 -41.86 -3.89
C VAL A 493 2.81 -41.25 -4.86
N ALA A 494 1.78 -40.64 -4.33
CA ALA A 494 0.83 -39.89 -5.14
C ALA A 494 1.46 -38.57 -5.62
N MET A 495 1.21 -38.18 -6.86
CA MET A 495 1.67 -36.90 -7.39
C MET A 495 0.52 -36.18 -8.10
N VAL A 496 0.41 -34.88 -7.82
CA VAL A 496 -0.47 -33.97 -8.53
C VAL A 496 0.31 -32.88 -9.22
N MET A 497 -0.20 -32.40 -10.37
CA MET A 497 0.32 -31.24 -11.07
C MET A 497 -0.69 -30.10 -11.02
N THR A 498 -0.24 -28.92 -10.55
CA THR A 498 -1.07 -27.72 -10.42
C THR A 498 -1.13 -26.90 -11.70
N GLY A 499 -0.07 -26.95 -12.52
CA GLY A 499 0.09 -26.13 -13.72
C GLY A 499 0.50 -24.67 -13.42
N VAL A 500 0.61 -24.27 -12.17
CA VAL A 500 0.98 -22.92 -11.74
C VAL A 500 2.27 -22.94 -10.94
N ARG A 501 3.25 -22.12 -11.33
CA ARG A 501 4.52 -21.93 -10.65
C ARG A 501 4.50 -20.69 -9.79
N HIS A 502 5.03 -20.77 -8.58
CA HIS A 502 5.04 -19.70 -7.58
C HIS A 502 6.45 -19.24 -7.21
N PHE A 503 7.24 -18.78 -8.16
CA PHE A 503 8.58 -18.24 -7.84
C PHE A 503 8.47 -16.91 -7.08
N LYS A 504 9.22 -16.80 -5.99
CA LYS A 504 9.38 -15.60 -5.15
C LYS A 504 10.86 -15.38 -4.82
N HIS A 505 11.49 -14.43 -5.49
CA HIS A 505 12.93 -14.11 -5.32
C HIS A 505 13.21 -12.89 -4.46
#